data_32d136a53e87a4a0d60a8d26d73fd1df
#
_entry.id   32d136a53e87a4a0d60a8d26d73fd1df
#
_cell.length_a   1.000
_cell.length_b   1.000
_cell.length_c   1.000
_cell.angle_alpha   90.00
_cell.angle_beta   90.00
_cell.angle_gamma   90.00
#
_symmetry.space_group_name_H-M   'P 1'
#
loop_
_entity.id
_entity.type
_entity.pdbx_description
1 polymer ?
#
loop_
_entity_poly.entity_id
_entity_poly.type
_entity_poly.pdbx_seq_one_letter_code
_entity_poly.pdbx_strand_id
1 'polypeptide(L)'
;PRRGYDITLYNLTADKTARETIFETFLRRQRVDGIIAVSIELNSHETDRLADLGIPVIGIGGPNPRLTTLTVDDVAVARLATEHLLGLGHRTIAHIGANPEFDIDFHLPTHRRQGFEQAMADAGLEVQPALYEPADFTIEGGFRAAKQLLGRPGLKPTAIFAASDGMAIGALLAARDLGYRVPQDLSVIGIDGHELGEFFQLTT
;
A
#
# COMPACT_ATOMS: atom_id res chain seq x y z
N PRO A 1 8.80 -24.14 10.98
CA PRO A 1 8.42 -23.22 12.07
C PRO A 1 9.30 -23.51 13.29
N ARG A 2 10.15 -22.52 13.72
CA ARG A 2 11.13 -22.70 14.82
C ARG A 2 10.50 -22.77 16.22
N ARG A 3 9.15 -22.71 16.36
CA ARG A 3 8.44 -22.70 17.66
C ARG A 3 7.29 -23.70 17.79
N GLY A 4 7.16 -24.67 16.86
CA GLY A 4 6.15 -25.75 16.98
C GLY A 4 4.71 -25.34 16.69
N TYR A 5 4.50 -24.28 15.87
CA TYR A 5 3.18 -23.90 15.37
C TYR A 5 3.00 -24.35 13.94
N ASP A 6 1.81 -24.85 13.62
CA ASP A 6 1.36 -25.06 12.25
C ASP A 6 0.54 -23.84 11.79
N ILE A 7 0.68 -23.46 10.51
CA ILE A 7 -0.06 -22.34 9.92
C ILE A 7 -0.94 -22.87 8.81
N THR A 8 -2.23 -22.58 8.89
CA THR A 8 -3.16 -22.76 7.77
C THR A 8 -3.53 -21.41 7.20
N LEU A 9 -3.29 -21.21 5.91
CA LEU A 9 -3.59 -19.96 5.22
C LEU A 9 -4.92 -20.08 4.47
N TYR A 10 -5.80 -19.13 4.67
CA TYR A 10 -7.03 -18.92 3.90
C TYR A 10 -6.95 -17.60 3.18
N ASN A 11 -7.04 -17.63 1.86
CA ASN A 11 -7.09 -16.41 1.06
C ASN A 11 -8.55 -16.01 0.86
N LEU A 12 -8.97 -14.89 1.45
CA LEU A 12 -10.30 -14.32 1.25
C LEU A 12 -10.27 -13.36 0.08
N THR A 13 -11.20 -13.50 -0.83
CA THR A 13 -11.33 -12.68 -2.04
C THR A 13 -12.42 -11.63 -1.87
N ALA A 14 -12.46 -10.64 -2.76
CA ALA A 14 -13.54 -9.64 -2.83
C ALA A 14 -14.89 -10.25 -3.28
N ASP A 15 -14.88 -11.43 -3.93
CA ASP A 15 -16.11 -12.13 -4.30
C ASP A 15 -16.86 -12.61 -3.05
N LYS A 16 -18.05 -12.07 -2.84
CA LYS A 16 -18.86 -12.33 -1.63
C LYS A 16 -19.18 -13.80 -1.43
N THR A 17 -19.55 -14.51 -2.50
CA THR A 17 -19.95 -15.92 -2.41
C THR A 17 -18.76 -16.83 -2.10
N ALA A 18 -17.63 -16.59 -2.76
CA ALA A 18 -16.39 -17.30 -2.47
C ALA A 18 -15.92 -17.01 -1.04
N ARG A 19 -15.97 -15.75 -0.61
CA ARG A 19 -15.61 -15.31 0.73
C ARG A 19 -16.47 -15.98 1.81
N GLU A 20 -17.80 -15.99 1.65
CA GLU A 20 -18.72 -16.70 2.57
C GLU A 20 -18.42 -18.19 2.64
N THR A 21 -18.19 -18.84 1.50
CA THR A 21 -17.86 -20.27 1.45
C THR A 21 -16.57 -20.61 2.19
N ILE A 22 -15.52 -19.79 1.99
CA ILE A 22 -14.23 -19.96 2.67
C ILE A 22 -14.41 -19.74 4.16
N PHE A 23 -15.12 -18.70 4.57
CA PHE A 23 -15.35 -18.36 5.95
C PHE A 23 -16.14 -19.45 6.69
N GLU A 24 -17.23 -19.95 6.09
CA GLU A 24 -18.00 -21.08 6.63
C GLU A 24 -17.17 -22.38 6.75
N THR A 25 -16.35 -22.66 5.74
CA THR A 25 -15.48 -23.84 5.75
C THR A 25 -14.45 -23.75 6.87
N PHE A 26 -13.87 -22.58 7.07
CA PHE A 26 -12.94 -22.30 8.14
C PHE A 26 -13.60 -22.50 9.52
N LEU A 27 -14.75 -21.88 9.76
CA LEU A 27 -15.47 -21.96 11.02
C LEU A 27 -15.90 -23.39 11.39
N ARG A 28 -16.27 -24.22 10.41
CA ARG A 28 -16.63 -25.62 10.64
C ARG A 28 -15.45 -26.49 11.03
N ARG A 29 -14.24 -26.16 10.59
CA ARG A 29 -13.05 -26.99 10.85
C ARG A 29 -12.41 -26.75 12.21
N GLN A 30 -12.68 -25.62 12.87
CA GLN A 30 -12.29 -25.22 14.24
C GLN A 30 -11.10 -25.99 14.87
N ARG A 31 -9.98 -26.10 14.18
CA ARG A 31 -8.77 -26.77 14.68
C ARG A 31 -7.60 -25.80 14.74
N VAL A 32 -7.89 -24.58 15.21
CA VAL A 32 -6.87 -23.53 15.35
C VAL A 32 -6.94 -22.95 16.76
N ASP A 33 -5.78 -22.62 17.32
CA ASP A 33 -5.66 -22.05 18.66
C ASP A 33 -5.76 -20.51 18.64
N GLY A 34 -5.68 -19.90 17.47
CA GLY A 34 -5.82 -18.46 17.25
C GLY A 34 -5.90 -18.10 15.77
N ILE A 35 -6.35 -16.89 15.49
CA ILE A 35 -6.56 -16.37 14.15
C ILE A 35 -5.83 -15.03 13.99
N ILE A 36 -5.19 -14.84 12.85
CA ILE A 36 -4.66 -13.56 12.42
C ILE A 36 -5.34 -13.19 11.10
N ALA A 37 -6.16 -12.14 11.12
CA ALA A 37 -6.79 -11.58 9.93
C ALA A 37 -5.88 -10.45 9.39
N VAL A 38 -5.29 -10.65 8.21
CA VAL A 38 -4.31 -9.71 7.64
C VAL A 38 -4.92 -9.03 6.43
N SER A 39 -4.86 -7.71 6.44
CA SER A 39 -5.27 -6.86 5.29
C SER A 39 -6.65 -7.20 4.75
N ILE A 40 -7.60 -7.40 5.67
CA ILE A 40 -8.97 -7.73 5.32
C ILE A 40 -9.96 -6.97 6.20
N GLU A 41 -10.79 -6.17 5.57
CA GLU A 41 -11.91 -5.51 6.24
C GLU A 41 -13.05 -6.53 6.43
N LEU A 42 -13.23 -6.94 7.68
CA LEU A 42 -14.30 -7.85 8.09
C LEU A 42 -15.62 -7.08 8.23
N ASN A 43 -16.68 -7.59 7.65
CA ASN A 43 -18.00 -7.05 7.90
C ASN A 43 -18.49 -7.40 9.33
N SER A 44 -19.60 -6.76 9.76
CA SER A 44 -20.12 -6.95 11.13
C SER A 44 -20.42 -8.42 11.44
N HIS A 45 -21.01 -9.17 10.51
CA HIS A 45 -21.36 -10.57 10.68
C HIS A 45 -20.10 -11.47 10.83
N GLU A 46 -19.08 -11.23 10.01
CA GLU A 46 -17.81 -11.94 10.11
C GLU A 46 -17.09 -11.63 11.43
N THR A 47 -17.08 -10.35 11.80
CA THR A 47 -16.49 -9.89 13.08
C THR A 47 -17.18 -10.55 14.27
N ASP A 48 -18.50 -10.56 14.30
CA ASP A 48 -19.28 -11.18 15.38
C ASP A 48 -18.99 -12.66 15.49
N ARG A 49 -18.99 -13.38 14.37
CA ARG A 49 -18.69 -14.81 14.35
C ARG A 49 -17.28 -15.16 14.79
N LEU A 50 -16.29 -14.33 14.43
CA LEU A 50 -14.91 -14.52 14.90
C LEU A 50 -14.78 -14.23 16.40
N ALA A 51 -15.40 -13.16 16.88
CA ALA A 51 -15.39 -12.81 18.29
C ALA A 51 -16.05 -13.88 19.18
N ASP A 52 -17.08 -14.56 18.67
CA ASP A 52 -17.83 -15.58 19.39
C ASP A 52 -17.15 -16.96 19.41
N LEU A 53 -16.01 -17.14 18.70
CA LEU A 53 -15.29 -18.42 18.68
C LEU A 53 -14.64 -18.78 20.03
N GLY A 54 -14.43 -17.84 20.91
CA GLY A 54 -13.76 -18.07 22.20
C GLY A 54 -12.25 -18.36 22.09
N ILE A 55 -11.64 -18.07 20.95
CA ILE A 55 -10.19 -18.15 20.72
C ILE A 55 -9.63 -16.77 20.41
N PRO A 56 -8.32 -16.52 20.62
CA PRO A 56 -7.70 -15.24 20.30
C PRO A 56 -7.81 -14.90 18.80
N VAL A 57 -8.29 -13.71 18.49
CA VAL A 57 -8.35 -13.16 17.14
C VAL A 57 -7.67 -11.79 17.11
N ILE A 58 -6.73 -11.61 16.19
CA ILE A 58 -6.03 -10.34 15.98
C ILE A 58 -6.20 -9.91 14.53
N GLY A 59 -6.58 -8.66 14.32
CA GLY A 59 -6.60 -8.01 13.01
C GLY A 59 -5.29 -7.25 12.75
N ILE A 60 -4.81 -7.27 11.51
CA ILE A 60 -3.69 -6.45 11.04
C ILE A 60 -4.15 -5.72 9.78
N GLY A 61 -3.97 -4.40 9.76
CA GLY A 61 -4.28 -3.54 8.61
C GLY A 61 -5.16 -2.35 8.99
N GLY A 62 -6.30 -2.55 9.62
CA GLY A 62 -7.20 -1.47 9.97
C GLY A 62 -7.97 -1.70 11.27
N PRO A 63 -8.71 -0.70 11.74
CA PRO A 63 -9.45 -0.77 13.00
C PRO A 63 -10.62 -1.73 12.91
N ASN A 64 -10.91 -2.40 14.03
CA ASN A 64 -12.12 -3.20 14.18
C ASN A 64 -12.67 -2.99 15.62
N PRO A 65 -13.97 -2.72 15.79
CA PRO A 65 -14.53 -2.35 17.09
C PRO A 65 -14.59 -3.50 18.12
N ARG A 66 -14.51 -4.75 17.67
CA ARG A 66 -14.64 -5.95 18.50
C ARG A 66 -13.39 -6.80 18.61
N LEU A 67 -12.38 -6.54 17.79
CA LEU A 67 -11.13 -7.32 17.75
C LEU A 67 -9.95 -6.45 18.19
N THR A 68 -8.95 -7.08 18.77
CA THR A 68 -7.65 -6.45 18.93
C THR A 68 -7.01 -6.27 17.58
N THR A 69 -6.58 -5.05 17.25
CA THR A 69 -6.01 -4.76 15.93
C THR A 69 -4.66 -4.07 16.03
N LEU A 70 -3.78 -4.40 15.08
CA LEU A 70 -2.57 -3.65 14.79
C LEU A 70 -2.83 -2.84 13.51
N THR A 71 -2.74 -1.51 13.62
CA THR A 71 -3.04 -0.60 12.53
C THR A 71 -1.84 0.26 12.19
N VAL A 72 -1.74 0.68 10.93
CA VAL A 72 -0.81 1.69 10.46
C VAL A 72 -1.62 2.94 10.08
N ASP A 73 -1.13 4.11 10.45
CA ASP A 73 -1.71 5.37 9.98
C ASP A 73 -1.15 5.69 8.58
N ASP A 74 -1.82 5.20 7.55
CA ASP A 74 -1.40 5.34 6.16
C ASP A 74 -1.41 6.80 5.67
N VAL A 75 -2.25 7.65 6.26
CA VAL A 75 -2.22 9.11 6.00
C VAL A 75 -0.91 9.69 6.54
N ALA A 76 -0.57 9.40 7.79
CA ALA A 76 0.65 9.92 8.42
C ALA A 76 1.92 9.41 7.72
N VAL A 77 1.96 8.13 7.35
CA VAL A 77 3.12 7.54 6.65
C VAL A 77 3.33 8.17 5.28
N ALA A 78 2.27 8.32 4.48
CA ALA A 78 2.36 8.95 3.16
C ALA A 78 2.71 10.45 3.27
N ARG A 79 2.19 11.13 4.29
CA ARG A 79 2.57 12.49 4.62
C ARG A 79 4.07 12.60 4.92
N LEU A 80 4.60 11.72 5.78
CA LEU A 80 6.03 11.68 6.12
C LEU A 80 6.92 11.49 4.88
N ALA A 81 6.58 10.55 4.01
CA ALA A 81 7.30 10.31 2.76
C ALA A 81 7.29 11.55 1.84
N THR A 82 6.14 12.21 1.73
CA THR A 82 6.00 13.43 0.90
C THR A 82 6.75 14.61 1.51
N GLU A 83 6.65 14.82 2.82
CA GLU A 83 7.38 15.87 3.55
C GLU A 83 8.91 15.69 3.42
N HIS A 84 9.39 14.44 3.41
CA HIS A 84 10.80 14.16 3.13
C HIS A 84 11.24 14.69 1.76
N LEU A 85 10.48 14.39 0.70
CA LEU A 85 10.76 14.92 -0.64
C LEU A 85 10.70 16.45 -0.69
N LEU A 86 9.70 17.05 -0.04
CA LEU A 86 9.57 18.49 0.08
C LEU A 86 10.76 19.13 0.82
N GLY A 87 11.24 18.48 1.89
CA GLY A 87 12.42 18.88 2.66
C GLY A 87 13.71 18.83 1.84
N LEU A 88 13.81 17.92 0.87
CA LEU A 88 14.90 17.87 -0.11
C LEU A 88 14.79 18.95 -1.22
N GLY A 89 13.74 19.75 -1.21
CA GLY A 89 13.55 20.87 -2.15
C GLY A 89 12.71 20.52 -3.38
N HIS A 90 12.17 19.31 -3.48
CA HIS A 90 11.26 18.96 -4.57
C HIS A 90 9.96 19.76 -4.49
N ARG A 91 9.43 20.21 -5.64
CA ARG A 91 8.19 20.98 -5.74
C ARG A 91 7.25 20.40 -6.80
N THR A 92 7.80 19.65 -7.76
CA THR A 92 7.05 18.92 -8.79
C THR A 92 7.20 17.44 -8.51
N ILE A 93 6.27 16.90 -7.70
CA ILE A 93 6.30 15.53 -7.22
C ILE A 93 5.15 14.78 -7.89
N ALA A 94 5.47 13.69 -8.60
CA ALA A 94 4.47 12.79 -9.12
C ALA A 94 4.08 11.74 -8.06
N HIS A 95 2.85 11.27 -8.12
CA HIS A 95 2.35 10.22 -7.25
C HIS A 95 1.90 9.00 -8.07
N ILE A 96 2.51 7.85 -7.78
CA ILE A 96 2.01 6.55 -8.25
C ILE A 96 1.20 5.97 -7.10
N GLY A 97 -0.13 6.11 -7.19
CA GLY A 97 -1.08 5.56 -6.23
C GLY A 97 -1.60 4.20 -6.66
N ALA A 98 -2.56 3.67 -5.93
CA ALA A 98 -3.31 2.52 -6.39
C ALA A 98 -4.70 2.93 -6.88
N ASN A 99 -5.28 2.09 -7.75
CA ASN A 99 -6.65 2.29 -8.19
C ASN A 99 -7.59 2.09 -6.99
N PRO A 100 -8.50 3.04 -6.69
CA PRO A 100 -9.51 2.88 -5.64
C PRO A 100 -10.39 1.64 -5.79
N GLU A 101 -10.50 1.05 -6.98
CA GLU A 101 -11.19 -0.22 -7.18
C GLU A 101 -10.53 -1.41 -6.44
N PHE A 102 -9.24 -1.29 -6.10
CA PHE A 102 -8.53 -2.23 -5.23
C PHE A 102 -8.62 -1.88 -3.74
N ASP A 103 -9.50 -0.96 -3.36
CA ASP A 103 -9.68 -0.47 -2.00
C ASP A 103 -10.50 -1.45 -1.14
N ILE A 104 -10.07 -2.72 -1.13
CA ILE A 104 -10.64 -3.80 -0.31
C ILE A 104 -9.96 -3.91 1.05
N ASP A 105 -9.00 -3.04 1.32
CA ASP A 105 -8.06 -3.11 2.41
C ASP A 105 -8.02 -1.78 3.20
N PHE A 106 -9.06 -1.53 3.99
CA PHE A 106 -9.17 -0.38 4.88
C PHE A 106 -8.87 0.97 4.22
N HIS A 107 -9.20 1.12 2.95
CA HIS A 107 -9.00 2.35 2.18
C HIS A 107 -7.53 2.81 2.07
N LEU A 108 -6.59 1.87 2.16
CA LEU A 108 -5.15 2.14 2.10
C LEU A 108 -4.74 3.01 0.89
N PRO A 109 -5.18 2.73 -0.36
CA PRO A 109 -4.87 3.60 -1.51
C PRO A 109 -5.32 5.04 -1.31
N THR A 110 -6.55 5.20 -0.83
CA THR A 110 -7.17 6.50 -0.58
C THR A 110 -6.44 7.25 0.55
N HIS A 111 -6.09 6.58 1.64
CA HIS A 111 -5.38 7.19 2.76
C HIS A 111 -3.95 7.63 2.38
N ARG A 112 -3.19 6.81 1.64
CA ARG A 112 -1.86 7.19 1.17
C ARG A 112 -1.91 8.37 0.21
N ARG A 113 -2.89 8.42 -0.67
CA ARG A 113 -3.13 9.57 -1.53
C ARG A 113 -3.51 10.82 -0.72
N GLN A 114 -4.39 10.70 0.25
CA GLN A 114 -4.77 11.80 1.14
C GLN A 114 -3.56 12.38 1.87
N GLY A 115 -2.68 11.56 2.41
CA GLY A 115 -1.45 12.01 3.08
C GLY A 115 -0.53 12.80 2.15
N PHE A 116 -0.36 12.34 0.91
CA PHE A 116 0.37 13.05 -0.13
C PHE A 116 -0.25 14.42 -0.43
N GLU A 117 -1.56 14.46 -0.69
CA GLU A 117 -2.28 15.69 -1.04
C GLU A 117 -2.23 16.72 0.11
N GLN A 118 -2.35 16.27 1.37
CA GLN A 118 -2.23 17.13 2.54
C GLN A 118 -0.82 17.74 2.67
N ALA A 119 0.23 16.94 2.53
CA ALA A 119 1.59 17.43 2.61
C ALA A 119 1.92 18.47 1.52
N MET A 120 1.44 18.22 0.29
CA MET A 120 1.57 19.19 -0.82
C MET A 120 0.83 20.48 -0.52
N ALA A 121 -0.42 20.41 -0.05
CA ALA A 121 -1.23 21.57 0.29
C ALA A 121 -0.62 22.42 1.41
N ASP A 122 -0.10 21.78 2.47
CA ASP A 122 0.57 22.47 3.58
C ASP A 122 1.86 23.18 3.13
N ALA A 123 2.52 22.67 2.08
CA ALA A 123 3.64 23.34 1.43
C ALA A 123 3.23 24.44 0.43
N GLY A 124 1.92 24.72 0.30
CA GLY A 124 1.38 25.70 -0.64
C GLY A 124 1.47 25.28 -2.11
N LEU A 125 1.54 23.97 -2.38
CA LEU A 125 1.65 23.39 -3.71
C LEU A 125 0.34 22.75 -4.16
N GLU A 126 -0.03 23.01 -5.40
CA GLU A 126 -1.20 22.37 -6.01
C GLU A 126 -0.81 20.99 -6.58
N VAL A 127 -1.62 19.99 -6.25
CA VAL A 127 -1.48 18.65 -6.83
C VAL A 127 -2.08 18.66 -8.23
N GLN A 128 -1.23 18.55 -9.24
CA GLN A 128 -1.66 18.50 -10.63
C GLN A 128 -2.18 17.11 -10.98
N PRO A 129 -3.41 16.96 -11.50
CA PRO A 129 -3.95 15.63 -11.87
C PRO A 129 -3.07 14.87 -12.86
N ALA A 130 -2.35 15.59 -13.72
CA ALA A 130 -1.43 15.00 -14.69
C ALA A 130 -0.16 14.38 -14.05
N LEU A 131 0.13 14.67 -12.78
CA LEU A 131 1.23 14.05 -12.01
C LEU A 131 0.77 12.86 -11.16
N TYR A 132 -0.46 12.38 -11.36
CA TYR A 132 -0.97 11.18 -10.74
C TYR A 132 -1.16 10.06 -11.77
N GLU A 133 -0.76 8.84 -11.41
CA GLU A 133 -1.01 7.63 -12.19
C GLU A 133 -1.38 6.48 -11.27
N PRO A 134 -2.53 5.81 -11.48
CA PRO A 134 -2.91 4.65 -10.69
C PRO A 134 -2.13 3.39 -11.12
N ALA A 135 -1.81 2.54 -10.16
CA ALA A 135 -1.20 1.23 -10.36
C ALA A 135 -1.88 0.17 -9.45
N ASP A 136 -1.27 -1.00 -9.33
CA ASP A 136 -1.87 -2.18 -8.70
C ASP A 136 -0.98 -2.82 -7.61
N PHE A 137 -0.14 -2.02 -6.95
CA PHE A 137 0.84 -2.44 -5.94
C PHE A 137 1.92 -3.42 -6.44
N THR A 138 1.98 -3.69 -7.73
CA THR A 138 3.02 -4.55 -8.33
C THR A 138 4.19 -3.75 -8.89
N ILE A 139 5.35 -4.41 -9.04
CA ILE A 139 6.52 -3.83 -9.72
C ILE A 139 6.18 -3.47 -11.16
N GLU A 140 5.44 -4.35 -11.86
CA GLU A 140 5.03 -4.13 -13.24
C GLU A 140 4.07 -2.95 -13.38
N GLY A 141 3.09 -2.83 -12.48
CA GLY A 141 2.17 -1.70 -12.42
C GLY A 141 2.90 -0.38 -12.18
N GLY A 142 3.83 -0.35 -11.22
CA GLY A 142 4.69 0.81 -10.96
C GLY A 142 5.55 1.19 -12.17
N PHE A 143 6.11 0.20 -12.87
CA PHE A 143 6.88 0.44 -14.10
C PHE A 143 6.02 1.11 -15.19
N ARG A 144 4.82 0.57 -15.46
CA ARG A 144 3.89 1.14 -16.45
C ARG A 144 3.49 2.56 -16.08
N ALA A 145 3.11 2.79 -14.83
CA ALA A 145 2.70 4.11 -14.34
C ALA A 145 3.82 5.13 -14.45
N ALA A 146 5.05 4.78 -14.04
CA ALA A 146 6.20 5.66 -14.16
C ALA A 146 6.56 5.99 -15.62
N LYS A 147 6.47 5.01 -16.53
CA LYS A 147 6.66 5.24 -17.97
C LYS A 147 5.66 6.25 -18.52
N GLN A 148 4.41 6.19 -18.09
CA GLN A 148 3.38 7.15 -18.50
C GLN A 148 3.66 8.54 -17.93
N LEU A 149 3.95 8.66 -16.63
CA LEU A 149 4.26 9.94 -15.99
C LEU A 149 5.48 10.63 -16.61
N LEU A 150 6.59 9.90 -16.75
CA LEU A 150 7.86 10.44 -17.26
C LEU A 150 7.83 10.70 -18.77
N GLY A 151 6.96 9.99 -19.50
CA GLY A 151 6.79 10.15 -20.95
C GLY A 151 5.83 11.28 -21.35
N ARG A 152 5.12 11.91 -20.41
CA ARG A 152 4.17 13.00 -20.71
C ARG A 152 4.90 14.27 -21.14
N PRO A 153 4.55 14.83 -22.32
CA PRO A 153 5.16 16.09 -22.76
C PRO A 153 4.86 17.24 -21.81
N GLY A 154 5.88 18.07 -21.51
CA GLY A 154 5.73 19.27 -20.70
C GLY A 154 5.68 19.02 -19.18
N LEU A 155 5.50 17.80 -18.71
CA LEU A 155 5.56 17.43 -17.30
C LEU A 155 6.95 16.84 -17.00
N LYS A 156 7.64 17.43 -16.02
CA LYS A 156 8.94 16.93 -15.56
C LYS A 156 8.94 16.84 -14.04
N PRO A 157 8.40 15.78 -13.47
CA PRO A 157 8.53 15.58 -12.04
C PRO A 157 10.00 15.41 -11.68
N THR A 158 10.41 15.99 -10.57
CA THR A 158 11.75 15.85 -10.01
C THR A 158 11.81 14.74 -8.96
N ALA A 159 10.64 14.30 -8.51
CA ALA A 159 10.51 13.18 -7.61
C ALA A 159 9.22 12.40 -7.90
N ILE A 160 9.23 11.11 -7.52
CA ILE A 160 8.07 10.23 -7.52
C ILE A 160 7.87 9.71 -6.09
N PHE A 161 6.69 9.92 -5.53
CA PHE A 161 6.19 9.17 -4.39
C PHE A 161 5.35 8.00 -4.92
N ALA A 162 5.79 6.78 -4.67
CA ALA A 162 5.06 5.56 -4.97
C ALA A 162 4.40 5.04 -3.69
N ALA A 163 3.12 4.68 -3.76
CA ALA A 163 2.37 4.25 -2.60
C ALA A 163 2.80 2.87 -2.04
N SER A 164 3.77 2.18 -2.66
CA SER A 164 4.44 1.00 -2.10
C SER A 164 5.85 0.86 -2.68
N ASP A 165 6.69 0.08 -2.01
CA ASP A 165 8.03 -0.23 -2.49
C ASP A 165 8.01 -1.05 -3.78
N GLY A 166 7.04 -1.95 -3.95
CA GLY A 166 6.88 -2.67 -5.21
C GLY A 166 6.72 -1.70 -6.38
N MET A 167 5.82 -0.70 -6.24
CA MET A 167 5.64 0.32 -7.26
C MET A 167 6.86 1.26 -7.38
N ALA A 168 7.56 1.57 -6.28
CA ALA A 168 8.78 2.37 -6.30
C ALA A 168 9.90 1.66 -7.08
N ILE A 169 10.09 0.35 -6.88
CA ILE A 169 11.04 -0.46 -7.65
C ILE A 169 10.67 -0.41 -9.15
N GLY A 170 9.38 -0.56 -9.47
CA GLY A 170 8.90 -0.39 -10.84
C GLY A 170 9.26 0.98 -11.43
N ALA A 171 9.08 2.05 -10.65
CA ALA A 171 9.43 3.40 -11.05
C ALA A 171 10.94 3.58 -11.29
N LEU A 172 11.79 2.99 -10.44
CA LEU A 172 13.25 2.96 -10.62
C LEU A 172 13.65 2.29 -11.93
N LEU A 173 13.04 1.15 -12.25
CA LEU A 173 13.28 0.43 -13.49
C LEU A 173 12.84 1.25 -14.72
N ALA A 174 11.68 1.90 -14.65
CA ALA A 174 11.18 2.79 -15.71
C ALA A 174 12.06 4.02 -15.92
N ALA A 175 12.50 4.66 -14.84
CA ALA A 175 13.43 5.78 -14.87
C ALA A 175 14.73 5.41 -15.57
N ARG A 176 15.32 4.28 -15.19
CA ARG A 176 16.54 3.74 -15.80
C ARG A 176 16.36 3.46 -17.30
N ASP A 177 15.24 2.85 -17.68
CA ASP A 177 14.93 2.53 -19.09
C ASP A 177 14.73 3.80 -19.95
N LEU A 178 14.32 4.92 -19.32
CA LEU A 178 14.19 6.22 -19.96
C LEU A 178 15.46 7.09 -19.85
N GLY A 179 16.54 6.57 -19.28
CA GLY A 179 17.82 7.25 -19.18
C GLY A 179 17.95 8.24 -18.01
N TYR A 180 17.02 8.22 -17.06
CA TYR A 180 17.14 9.01 -15.83
C TYR A 180 18.13 8.38 -14.86
N ARG A 181 18.96 9.20 -14.23
CA ARG A 181 19.80 8.80 -13.11
C ARG A 181 19.05 9.07 -11.80
N VAL A 182 18.93 8.06 -10.97
CA VAL A 182 18.32 8.20 -9.64
C VAL A 182 19.46 8.15 -8.60
N PRO A 183 19.57 9.11 -7.69
CA PRO A 183 18.65 10.24 -7.44
C PRO A 183 18.98 11.54 -8.21
N GLN A 184 19.99 11.60 -9.07
CA GLN A 184 20.52 12.84 -9.65
C GLN A 184 19.52 13.61 -10.54
N ASP A 185 18.75 12.89 -11.35
CA ASP A 185 17.77 13.48 -12.28
C ASP A 185 16.32 13.32 -11.75
N LEU A 186 16.09 12.29 -10.90
CA LEU A 186 14.78 11.94 -10.35
C LEU A 186 14.97 11.27 -9.00
N SER A 187 14.28 11.73 -7.96
CA SER A 187 14.19 11.03 -6.68
C SER A 187 12.98 10.08 -6.65
N VAL A 188 13.10 8.93 -5.99
CA VAL A 188 12.00 7.99 -5.82
C VAL A 188 11.92 7.58 -4.35
N ILE A 189 10.72 7.61 -3.78
CA ILE A 189 10.44 7.12 -2.43
C ILE A 189 9.25 6.17 -2.47
N GLY A 190 9.30 5.11 -1.67
CA GLY A 190 8.22 4.14 -1.47
C GLY A 190 7.77 4.08 -0.01
N ILE A 191 7.01 3.05 0.30
CA ILE A 191 6.58 2.66 1.65
C ILE A 191 6.67 1.13 1.69
N ASP A 192 7.02 0.52 2.81
CA ASP A 192 6.88 -0.86 3.27
C ASP A 192 8.18 -1.49 3.80
N GLY A 193 9.37 -1.07 3.39
CA GLY A 193 10.65 -1.72 3.72
C GLY A 193 10.81 -3.07 3.01
N HIS A 194 10.49 -3.13 1.72
CA HIS A 194 10.53 -4.36 0.93
C HIS A 194 11.95 -4.95 0.86
N GLU A 195 12.10 -6.26 0.99
CA GLU A 195 13.39 -6.97 0.99
C GLU A 195 14.27 -6.71 -0.25
N LEU A 196 13.65 -6.42 -1.39
CA LEU A 196 14.37 -6.04 -2.61
C LEU A 196 14.91 -4.60 -2.59
N GLY A 197 14.52 -3.77 -1.61
CA GLY A 197 14.93 -2.38 -1.53
C GLY A 197 16.46 -2.22 -1.53
N GLU A 198 17.18 -3.08 -0.81
CA GLU A 198 18.65 -3.06 -0.78
C GLU A 198 19.27 -3.23 -2.18
N PHE A 199 18.73 -4.13 -3.01
CA PHE A 199 19.25 -4.37 -4.37
C PHE A 199 19.00 -3.19 -5.31
N PHE A 200 17.93 -2.44 -5.08
CA PHE A 200 17.55 -1.28 -5.88
C PHE A 200 18.00 0.04 -5.28
N GLN A 201 18.71 0.01 -4.12
CA GLN A 201 19.13 1.20 -3.38
C GLN A 201 17.93 2.11 -3.01
N LEU A 202 16.79 1.48 -2.75
CA LEU A 202 15.59 2.13 -2.27
C LEU A 202 15.62 2.12 -0.74
N THR A 203 15.60 3.30 -0.13
CA THR A 203 15.43 3.49 1.31
C THR A 203 14.02 3.98 1.58
N THR A 204 13.33 3.36 2.51
CA THR A 204 11.94 3.66 2.85
C THR A 204 11.76 3.90 4.35
#